data_830712e6646d3318f3276835595ce63b
#
_entry.id   830712e6646d3318f3276835595ce63b
#
_cell.length_a   1.000
_cell.length_b   1.000
_cell.length_c   1.000
_cell.angle_alpha   90.00
_cell.angle_beta   90.00
_cell.angle_gamma   90.00
#
_symmetry.space_group_name_H-M   'P 1'
#
loop_
_entity.id
_entity.type
_entity.pdbx_description
1 polymer ?
#
loop_
_entity_poly.entity_id
_entity_poly.type
_entity_poly.pdbx_seq_one_letter_code
_entity_poly.pdbx_strand_id
1 'polypeptide(L)'
;MRFNSILVANRGEIACRIMQTAQFMGIKCIAVFVNADKDAPFVKMADEAIKLSSSYMDGSAIIDAAKQSGAEAIHPGYGFLSENAAFARKVKSNKLIWIGPSPHVIKVMGD
;
A
#
# COMPACT_ATOMS: atom_id res chain seq x y z
N MET A 1 -5.45 -0.28 17.89
CA MET A 1 -5.09 -0.53 16.50
C MET A 1 -5.50 -1.92 16.13
N ARG A 2 -6.08 -2.12 14.97
CA ARG A 2 -6.65 -3.40 14.58
C ARG A 2 -5.74 -4.26 13.71
N PHE A 3 -4.59 -3.74 13.35
CA PHE A 3 -3.67 -4.47 12.48
C PHE A 3 -2.24 -4.25 12.93
N ASN A 4 -1.39 -5.22 12.64
CA ASN A 4 0.01 -5.20 13.04
C ASN A 4 0.96 -5.01 11.87
N SER A 5 0.44 -5.05 10.64
CA SER A 5 1.27 -4.90 9.45
C SER A 5 0.48 -4.21 8.34
N ILE A 6 1.19 -3.36 7.59
CA ILE A 6 0.60 -2.67 6.44
C ILE A 6 1.50 -2.83 5.23
N LEU A 7 0.88 -2.88 4.05
CA LEU A 7 1.59 -2.73 2.80
C LEU A 7 1.36 -1.29 2.32
N VAL A 8 2.44 -0.58 2.04
CA VAL A 8 2.37 0.80 1.56
C VAL A 8 2.43 0.78 0.04
N ALA A 9 1.30 1.05 -0.59
CA ALA A 9 1.17 1.01 -2.05
C ALA A 9 1.45 2.39 -2.62
N ASN A 10 2.67 2.87 -2.41
CA ASN A 10 3.11 4.16 -2.90
C ASN A 10 4.64 4.18 -2.93
N ARG A 11 5.22 5.29 -3.36
CA ARG A 11 6.66 5.40 -3.52
C ARG A 11 7.16 6.75 -2.98
N GLY A 12 8.47 6.92 -3.01
CA GLY A 12 9.11 8.20 -2.70
C GLY A 12 8.92 8.66 -1.27
N GLU A 13 8.90 9.96 -1.09
CA GLU A 13 8.79 10.56 0.24
C GLU A 13 7.46 10.23 0.92
N ILE A 14 6.38 10.12 0.13
CA ILE A 14 5.08 9.76 0.70
C ILE A 14 5.16 8.39 1.39
N ALA A 15 5.77 7.42 0.73
CA ALA A 15 5.95 6.09 1.31
C ALA A 15 6.81 6.16 2.58
N CYS A 16 7.88 6.94 2.55
CA CYS A 16 8.74 7.11 3.72
C CYS A 16 7.98 7.69 4.91
N ARG A 17 7.16 8.69 4.66
CA ARG A 17 6.41 9.35 5.74
C ARG A 17 5.37 8.42 6.36
N ILE A 18 4.68 7.66 5.53
CA ILE A 18 3.70 6.69 6.02
C ILE A 18 4.40 5.64 6.88
N MET A 19 5.50 5.07 6.38
CA MET A 19 6.24 4.04 7.10
C MET A 19 6.84 4.55 8.39
N GLN A 20 7.37 5.78 8.38
CA GLN A 20 7.94 6.37 9.59
C GLN A 20 6.90 6.42 10.72
N THR A 21 5.71 6.90 10.41
CA THR A 21 4.64 6.96 11.40
C THR A 21 4.20 5.57 11.84
N ALA A 22 4.01 4.66 10.88
CA ALA A 22 3.57 3.31 11.20
C ALA A 22 4.59 2.57 12.07
N GLN A 23 5.86 2.67 11.73
CA GLN A 23 6.92 2.01 12.51
C GLN A 23 7.03 2.60 13.91
N PHE A 24 6.82 3.92 14.04
CA PHE A 24 6.78 4.55 15.35
C PHE A 24 5.65 3.96 16.21
N MET A 25 4.56 3.56 15.58
CA MET A 25 3.43 2.93 16.25
C MET A 25 3.61 1.42 16.46
N GLY A 26 4.74 0.87 16.07
CA GLY A 26 5.00 -0.56 16.20
C GLY A 26 4.39 -1.41 15.10
N ILE A 27 4.02 -0.82 13.99
CA ILE A 27 3.41 -1.54 12.87
C ILE A 27 4.48 -1.93 11.86
N LYS A 28 4.49 -3.20 11.45
CA LYS A 28 5.41 -3.69 10.43
C LYS A 28 5.02 -3.11 9.06
N CYS A 29 5.99 -2.63 8.31
CA CYS A 29 5.75 -2.03 7.00
C CYS A 29 6.32 -2.88 5.88
N ILE A 30 5.50 -3.17 4.89
CA ILE A 30 5.90 -3.86 3.67
C ILE A 30 5.86 -2.83 2.55
N ALA A 31 6.97 -2.68 1.82
CA ALA A 31 7.02 -1.83 0.64
C ALA A 31 6.86 -2.68 -0.61
N VAL A 32 6.27 -2.10 -1.65
CA VAL A 32 6.33 -2.66 -2.99
C VAL A 32 7.11 -1.69 -3.85
N PHE A 33 7.87 -2.20 -4.80
CA PHE A 33 8.70 -1.33 -5.63
C PHE A 33 8.88 -1.88 -7.03
N VAL A 34 9.04 -0.98 -7.99
CA VAL A 34 9.43 -1.35 -9.35
C VAL A 34 10.94 -1.27 -9.46
N ASN A 35 11.50 -1.92 -10.48
CA ASN A 35 12.95 -2.04 -10.60
C ASN A 35 13.68 -0.68 -10.56
N ALA A 36 13.09 0.35 -11.14
CA ALA A 36 13.71 1.68 -11.15
C ALA A 36 13.91 2.25 -9.73
N ASP A 37 13.11 1.81 -8.78
CA ASP A 37 13.15 2.31 -7.40
C ASP A 37 13.87 1.36 -6.43
N LYS A 38 14.54 0.33 -6.92
CA LYS A 38 15.10 -0.73 -6.06
C LYS A 38 16.04 -0.22 -4.97
N ASP A 39 16.72 0.89 -5.22
CA ASP A 39 17.67 1.45 -4.27
C ASP A 39 17.12 2.70 -3.56
N ALA A 40 15.84 3.00 -3.73
CA ALA A 40 15.24 4.19 -3.14
C ALA A 40 15.15 4.08 -1.61
N PRO A 41 15.18 5.22 -0.91
CA PRO A 41 15.13 5.21 0.56
C PRO A 41 13.93 4.46 1.13
N PHE A 42 12.75 4.59 0.52
CA PHE A 42 11.56 3.94 1.08
C PHE A 42 11.67 2.42 1.05
N VAL A 43 12.37 1.86 0.07
CA VAL A 43 12.58 0.42 -0.03
C VAL A 43 13.46 -0.06 1.12
N LYS A 44 14.52 0.68 1.41
CA LYS A 44 15.46 0.33 2.48
C LYS A 44 14.85 0.52 3.86
N MET A 45 13.92 1.44 3.99
CA MET A 45 13.27 1.76 5.25
C MET A 45 12.25 0.70 5.67
N ALA A 46 11.67 0.00 4.72
CA ALA A 46 10.63 -0.98 4.99
C ALA A 46 11.20 -2.21 5.72
N ASP A 47 10.35 -2.85 6.53
CA ASP A 47 10.71 -4.10 7.19
C ASP A 47 10.82 -5.23 6.19
N GLU A 48 10.04 -5.17 5.13
CA GLU A 48 10.08 -6.13 4.03
C GLU A 48 9.76 -5.40 2.74
N ALA A 49 10.35 -5.79 1.62
CA ALA A 49 10.10 -5.16 0.34
C ALA A 49 9.86 -6.23 -0.73
N ILE A 50 8.86 -6.03 -1.57
CA ILE A 50 8.48 -6.95 -2.62
C ILE A 50 8.53 -6.23 -3.95
N LYS A 51 9.27 -6.79 -4.90
CA LYS A 51 9.39 -6.21 -6.24
C LYS A 51 8.14 -6.50 -7.05
N LEU A 52 7.62 -5.45 -7.70
CA LEU A 52 6.53 -5.58 -8.67
C LEU A 52 7.15 -5.71 -10.05
N SER A 53 6.67 -6.66 -10.85
CA SER A 53 7.17 -6.82 -12.22
C SER A 53 6.47 -5.89 -13.20
N SER A 54 5.41 -5.23 -12.78
CA SER A 54 4.58 -4.38 -13.63
C SER A 54 4.70 -2.91 -13.21
N SER A 55 3.73 -2.41 -12.43
CA SER A 55 3.72 -1.01 -12.04
C SER A 55 2.99 -0.82 -10.72
N TYR A 56 3.10 0.39 -10.16
CA TYR A 56 2.35 0.76 -8.96
C TYR A 56 0.85 0.85 -9.21
N MET A 57 0.42 0.81 -10.46
CA MET A 57 -1.00 0.83 -10.81
C MET A 57 -1.59 -0.57 -10.97
N ASP A 58 -0.78 -1.61 -10.78
CA ASP A 58 -1.24 -2.99 -10.90
C ASP A 58 -1.82 -3.47 -9.59
N GLY A 59 -3.13 -3.24 -9.42
CA GLY A 59 -3.81 -3.57 -8.17
C GLY A 59 -3.75 -5.05 -7.83
N SER A 60 -3.85 -5.93 -8.82
CA SER A 60 -3.78 -7.37 -8.57
C SER A 60 -2.42 -7.77 -8.02
N ALA A 61 -1.34 -7.23 -8.59
CA ALA A 61 0.01 -7.53 -8.10
C ALA A 61 0.21 -7.02 -6.67
N ILE A 62 -0.35 -5.85 -6.36
CA ILE A 62 -0.25 -5.28 -5.01
C ILE A 62 -1.01 -6.15 -4.00
N ILE A 63 -2.20 -6.61 -4.35
CA ILE A 63 -2.97 -7.48 -3.46
C ILE A 63 -2.25 -8.82 -3.27
N ASP A 64 -1.67 -9.37 -4.34
CA ASP A 64 -0.89 -10.60 -4.23
C ASP A 64 0.32 -10.40 -3.30
N ALA A 65 0.99 -9.26 -3.39
CA ALA A 65 2.12 -8.95 -2.51
C ALA A 65 1.66 -8.85 -1.05
N ALA A 66 0.48 -8.26 -0.80
CA ALA A 66 -0.06 -8.18 0.55
C ALA A 66 -0.32 -9.57 1.10
N LYS A 67 -0.93 -10.45 0.31
CA LYS A 67 -1.20 -11.83 0.75
C LYS A 67 0.08 -12.60 0.99
N GLN A 68 1.05 -12.45 0.08
CA GLN A 68 2.33 -13.16 0.19
C GLN A 68 3.09 -12.76 1.44
N SER A 69 3.06 -11.48 1.79
CA SER A 69 3.80 -10.97 2.94
C SER A 69 3.04 -11.11 4.26
N GLY A 70 1.77 -11.45 4.20
CA GLY A 70 0.93 -11.49 5.39
C GLY A 70 0.49 -10.13 5.88
N ALA A 71 0.56 -9.09 5.04
CA ALA A 71 0.10 -7.78 5.41
C ALA A 71 -1.41 -7.80 5.69
N GLU A 72 -1.82 -7.12 6.74
CA GLU A 72 -3.23 -7.09 7.14
C GLU A 72 -3.98 -5.93 6.53
N ALA A 73 -3.28 -4.86 6.14
CA ALA A 73 -3.88 -3.65 5.62
C ALA A 73 -3.07 -3.11 4.45
N ILE A 74 -3.73 -2.33 3.59
CA ILE A 74 -3.06 -1.61 2.50
C ILE A 74 -3.30 -0.12 2.70
N HIS A 75 -2.21 0.65 2.73
CA HIS A 75 -2.23 2.10 2.77
C HIS A 75 -1.81 2.62 1.39
N PRO A 76 -2.72 3.20 0.63
CA PRO A 76 -2.40 3.62 -0.75
C PRO A 76 -1.67 4.95 -0.84
N GLY A 77 -1.62 5.73 0.23
CA GLY A 77 -1.03 7.06 0.19
C GLY A 77 -1.84 8.01 -0.68
N TYR A 78 -1.12 8.81 -1.46
CA TYR A 78 -1.74 9.77 -2.37
C TYR A 78 -1.39 9.41 -3.81
N GLY A 79 -2.30 9.70 -4.75
CA GLY A 79 -2.09 9.34 -6.15
C GLY A 79 -2.17 7.84 -6.38
N PHE A 80 -1.68 7.40 -7.52
CA PHE A 80 -1.69 5.98 -7.89
C PHE A 80 -3.09 5.38 -7.69
N LEU A 81 -3.22 4.34 -6.87
CA LEU A 81 -4.49 3.65 -6.67
C LEU A 81 -5.31 4.22 -5.52
N SER A 82 -4.84 5.29 -4.85
CA SER A 82 -5.54 5.84 -3.70
C SER A 82 -6.95 6.34 -4.01
N GLU A 83 -7.19 6.76 -5.25
CA GLU A 83 -8.49 7.26 -5.68
C GLU A 83 -9.21 6.27 -6.60
N ASN A 84 -8.80 5.01 -6.58
CA ASN A 84 -9.42 3.99 -7.41
C ASN A 84 -10.40 3.18 -6.58
N ALA A 85 -11.70 3.46 -6.79
CA ALA A 85 -12.76 2.81 -6.01
C ALA A 85 -12.80 1.30 -6.24
N ALA A 86 -12.55 0.85 -7.47
CA ALA A 86 -12.54 -0.58 -7.78
C ALA A 86 -11.43 -1.30 -7.02
N PHE A 87 -10.25 -0.69 -6.94
CA PHE A 87 -9.14 -1.25 -6.17
C PHE A 87 -9.48 -1.32 -4.68
N ALA A 88 -10.06 -0.25 -4.12
CA ALA A 88 -10.44 -0.24 -2.72
C ALA A 88 -11.45 -1.34 -2.40
N ARG A 89 -12.42 -1.55 -3.29
CA ARG A 89 -13.38 -2.65 -3.12
C ARG A 89 -12.69 -4.00 -3.19
N LYS A 90 -11.75 -4.16 -4.10
CA LYS A 90 -11.01 -5.41 -4.26
C LYS A 90 -10.16 -5.71 -3.03
N VAL A 91 -9.55 -4.71 -2.45
CA VAL A 91 -8.80 -4.84 -1.20
C VAL A 91 -9.73 -5.39 -0.11
N LYS A 92 -10.90 -4.78 0.05
CA LYS A 92 -11.85 -5.20 1.08
C LYS A 92 -12.41 -6.60 0.80
N SER A 93 -12.68 -6.93 -0.45
CA SER A 93 -13.20 -8.25 -0.81
C SER A 93 -12.17 -9.35 -0.59
N ASN A 94 -10.90 -9.01 -0.52
CA ASN A 94 -9.82 -9.95 -0.21
C ASN A 94 -9.53 -9.99 1.30
N LYS A 95 -10.42 -9.43 2.11
CA LYS A 95 -10.32 -9.43 3.58
C LYS A 95 -9.11 -8.65 4.09
N LEU A 96 -8.66 -7.67 3.31
CA LEU A 96 -7.62 -6.75 3.71
C LEU A 96 -8.26 -5.45 4.18
N ILE A 97 -7.63 -4.79 5.13
CA ILE A 97 -8.11 -3.51 5.63
C ILE A 97 -7.64 -2.41 4.68
N TRP A 98 -8.57 -1.56 4.26
CA TRP A 98 -8.27 -0.42 3.40
C TRP A 98 -8.07 0.82 4.27
N ILE A 99 -6.88 1.42 4.21
CA ILE A 99 -6.58 2.63 4.96
C ILE A 99 -6.75 3.83 4.02
N GLY A 100 -7.97 4.33 3.95
CA GLY A 100 -8.29 5.44 3.05
C GLY A 100 -9.79 5.66 3.00
N PRO A 101 -10.24 6.57 2.13
CA PRO A 101 -11.68 6.82 1.98
C PRO A 101 -12.40 5.56 1.50
N SER A 102 -13.67 5.43 1.87
CA SER A 102 -14.45 4.29 1.41
C SER A 102 -14.57 4.29 -0.12
N PRO A 103 -14.79 3.12 -0.75
CA PRO A 103 -14.96 3.08 -2.20
C PRO A 103 -16.04 4.02 -2.72
N HIS A 104 -17.13 4.18 -1.97
CA HIS A 104 -18.20 5.09 -2.36
C HIS A 104 -17.73 6.55 -2.37
N VAL A 105 -17.03 6.96 -1.31
CA VAL A 105 -16.50 8.32 -1.22
C VAL A 105 -15.50 8.61 -2.33
N ILE A 106 -14.61 7.64 -2.61
CA ILE A 106 -13.65 7.78 -3.69
C ILE A 106 -14.35 8.02 -5.02
N LYS A 107 -15.38 7.23 -5.31
CA LYS A 107 -16.11 7.35 -6.58
C LYS A 107 -16.78 8.71 -6.72
N VAL A 108 -17.40 9.20 -5.64
CA VAL A 108 -18.06 10.50 -5.65
C VAL A 108 -17.04 11.62 -5.88
N MET A 109 -15.91 11.57 -5.20
CA MET A 109 -14.90 12.63 -5.30
C MET A 109 -14.14 12.57 -6.62
N GLY A 110 -13.97 11.38 -7.20
CA GLY A 110 -13.22 11.19 -8.43
C GLY A 110 -14.00 11.56 -9.68
N ASP A 111 -15.28 11.72 -9.57
CA ASP A 111 -16.13 12.11 -10.69
C ASP A 111 -16.21 13.63 -10.78
#